data_3dcb7d2e6ce597c3b8e5d781219b8c4f
#
_entry.id   3dcb7d2e6ce597c3b8e5d781219b8c4f
#
_cell.length_a   1.000
_cell.length_b   1.000
_cell.length_c   1.000
_cell.angle_alpha   90.00
_cell.angle_beta   90.00
_cell.angle_gamma   90.00
#
_symmetry.space_group_name_H-M   'P 1'
#
loop_
_entity.id
_entity.type
_entity.pdbx_description
1 polymer ?
#
loop_
_entity_poly.entity_id
_entity_poly.type
_entity_poly.pdbx_seq_one_letter_code
_entity_poly.pdbx_strand_id
1 'polypeptide(L)'
;MDRAWQFFGRMRGPVAGWIATGVIIAATGFTPQEWVARLFRLFPALDNEWLAGVDLRLVLVAFGTAIVVSSILLQQRAVRRLAIAGAASSLTATDRPGAAAEAKAPAQVVNAGPTSQLLDRPSIAVLPFKNMSEDTGQEYFSDGITEDIITDLSKVSGLFVIARTTSFVYKDKALGVSDICRELGVKFAVEGSVRKVGNRVRVTAQLIDGAHGAHLWAERYDRDLTDIFEVQDEVTRRIVEALKVQLTPSEEAQLIEAPTSNFEAHDLFLRAREFLRGSQWNRDTFDHAVALLRRAVELDPDYAEPYAGLAMAYNFDFQNRLTDTPDPMDHAARFAALAIEKGPSVPYAHFVAAVVAIWTRNLDQAKQETERTLALSPNYAPAYGTRGLAEIYSGNPLAAIPFIERAMRLDPAF
;
A
#
# COMPACT_ATOMS: atom_id res chain seq x y z
N MET A 1 35.06 -13.76 -4.73
CA MET A 1 35.49 -12.36 -4.64
C MET A 1 35.92 -11.77 -5.98
N ASP A 2 36.64 -12.49 -6.85
CA ASP A 2 37.18 -11.93 -8.12
C ASP A 2 36.16 -11.47 -9.16
N ARG A 3 34.98 -12.11 -9.23
CA ARG A 3 33.92 -11.67 -10.18
C ARG A 3 33.23 -10.37 -9.78
N ALA A 4 33.17 -10.06 -8.51
CA ALA A 4 32.62 -8.79 -8.01
C ALA A 4 33.56 -7.61 -8.33
N TRP A 5 34.87 -7.81 -8.19
CA TRP A 5 35.88 -6.78 -8.55
C TRP A 5 35.91 -6.46 -10.05
N GLN A 6 35.70 -7.45 -10.92
CA GLN A 6 35.61 -7.20 -12.37
C GLN A 6 34.35 -6.43 -12.79
N PHE A 7 33.27 -6.57 -12.05
CA PHE A 7 32.02 -5.81 -12.27
C PHE A 7 32.18 -4.34 -11.86
N PHE A 8 32.81 -4.06 -10.71
CA PHE A 8 33.05 -2.71 -10.24
C PHE A 8 34.10 -1.94 -11.04
N GLY A 9 35.06 -2.61 -11.66
CA GLY A 9 36.07 -1.98 -12.53
C GLY A 9 35.50 -1.38 -13.83
N ARG A 10 34.27 -1.67 -14.20
CA ARG A 10 33.57 -1.12 -15.38
C ARG A 10 32.69 0.10 -15.07
N MET A 11 32.41 0.40 -13.82
CA MET A 11 31.64 1.57 -13.41
C MET A 11 32.56 2.79 -13.29
N ARG A 12 32.43 3.75 -14.20
CA ARG A 12 33.15 5.03 -14.15
C ARG A 12 32.23 6.11 -13.55
N GLY A 13 32.63 6.68 -12.41
CA GLY A 13 31.96 7.82 -11.77
C GLY A 13 31.95 7.75 -10.23
N PRO A 14 31.74 8.87 -9.54
CA PRO A 14 31.78 8.94 -8.08
C PRO A 14 30.72 8.05 -7.38
N VAL A 15 29.63 7.72 -8.07
CA VAL A 15 28.56 6.85 -7.54
C VAL A 15 29.03 5.40 -7.37
N ALA A 16 29.92 4.91 -8.24
CA ALA A 16 30.45 3.55 -8.16
C ALA A 16 31.27 3.30 -6.88
N GLY A 17 32.02 4.32 -6.45
CA GLY A 17 32.81 4.27 -5.21
C GLY A 17 31.94 4.11 -3.97
N TRP A 18 30.79 4.80 -3.92
CA TRP A 18 29.89 4.78 -2.78
C TRP A 18 29.08 3.49 -2.66
N ILE A 19 28.62 2.94 -3.79
CA ILE A 19 27.96 1.64 -3.82
C ILE A 19 28.92 0.53 -3.37
N ALA A 20 30.18 0.57 -3.85
CA ALA A 20 31.21 -0.37 -3.43
C ALA A 20 31.49 -0.28 -1.92
N THR A 21 31.52 0.92 -1.35
CA THR A 21 31.73 1.14 0.09
C THR A 21 30.54 0.60 0.91
N GLY A 22 29.29 0.85 0.49
CA GLY A 22 28.10 0.33 1.15
C GLY A 22 28.01 -1.21 1.15
N VAL A 23 28.36 -1.83 0.02
CA VAL A 23 28.40 -3.30 -0.11
C VAL A 23 29.51 -3.91 0.75
N ILE A 24 30.66 -3.27 0.84
CA ILE A 24 31.78 -3.73 1.68
C ILE A 24 31.40 -3.65 3.17
N ILE A 25 30.74 -2.57 3.61
CA ILE A 25 30.24 -2.43 4.99
C ILE A 25 29.24 -3.54 5.32
N ALA A 26 28.28 -3.80 4.44
CA ALA A 26 27.28 -4.86 4.62
C ALA A 26 27.88 -6.27 4.62
N ALA A 27 28.97 -6.50 3.87
CA ALA A 27 29.61 -7.82 3.75
C ALA A 27 30.59 -8.17 4.88
N THR A 28 31.07 -7.17 5.62
CA THR A 28 32.11 -7.39 6.65
C THR A 28 31.59 -7.64 8.05
N GLY A 29 30.28 -7.42 8.31
CA GLY A 29 29.66 -7.67 9.62
C GLY A 29 30.19 -6.78 10.77
N PHE A 30 30.97 -5.74 10.47
CA PHE A 30 31.47 -4.80 11.47
C PHE A 30 30.42 -3.76 11.86
N THR A 31 30.43 -3.37 13.14
CA THR A 31 29.60 -2.26 13.60
C THR A 31 30.05 -0.93 13.00
N PRO A 32 29.17 0.08 12.85
CA PRO A 32 29.55 1.40 12.34
C PRO A 32 30.71 2.05 13.10
N GLN A 33 30.83 1.80 14.41
CA GLN A 33 31.91 2.34 15.24
C GLN A 33 33.28 1.72 14.92
N GLU A 34 33.33 0.42 14.62
CA GLU A 34 34.58 -0.25 14.24
C GLU A 34 35.10 0.20 12.87
N TRP A 35 34.18 0.50 11.95
CA TRP A 35 34.52 1.05 10.64
C TRP A 35 35.09 2.46 10.74
N VAL A 36 34.49 3.33 11.54
CA VAL A 36 34.96 4.68 11.81
C VAL A 36 36.37 4.63 12.41
N ALA A 37 36.62 3.76 13.38
CA ALA A 37 37.96 3.60 13.98
C ALA A 37 39.01 3.07 12.99
N ARG A 38 38.65 2.28 11.98
CA ARG A 38 39.57 1.84 10.92
C ARG A 38 39.80 2.90 9.85
N LEU A 39 38.79 3.70 9.50
CA LEU A 39 38.93 4.83 8.55
C LEU A 39 39.92 5.87 9.09
N PHE A 40 39.86 6.19 10.39
CA PHE A 40 40.78 7.11 11.03
C PHE A 40 42.24 6.59 11.06
N ARG A 41 42.46 5.28 11.05
CA ARG A 41 43.82 4.71 10.93
C ARG A 41 44.38 4.80 9.52
N LEU A 42 43.55 4.95 8.50
CA LEU A 42 43.97 5.07 7.09
C LEU A 42 44.30 6.53 6.70
N PHE A 43 43.89 7.51 7.50
CA PHE A 43 44.15 8.94 7.27
C PHE A 43 44.76 9.58 8.51
N PRO A 44 46.05 9.33 8.78
CA PRO A 44 46.73 9.87 9.98
C PRO A 44 46.93 11.40 9.98
N ALA A 45 46.57 12.08 8.89
CA ALA A 45 46.68 13.54 8.76
C ALA A 45 45.46 14.32 9.29
N LEU A 46 44.41 13.65 9.79
CA LEU A 46 43.29 14.31 10.45
C LEU A 46 43.61 14.45 11.94
N ASP A 47 44.21 15.57 12.29
CA ASP A 47 44.64 15.86 13.66
C ASP A 47 43.45 15.88 14.65
N ASN A 48 43.66 15.23 15.80
CA ASN A 48 42.60 14.96 16.80
C ASN A 48 42.01 16.21 17.47
N GLU A 49 42.66 17.38 17.40
CA GLU A 49 42.21 18.59 18.08
C GLU A 49 41.00 19.27 17.39
N TRP A 50 40.85 19.11 16.08
CA TRP A 50 39.76 19.75 15.34
C TRP A 50 38.41 19.01 15.53
N LEU A 51 38.44 17.72 15.87
CA LEU A 51 37.25 16.89 16.03
C LEU A 51 36.69 16.84 17.46
N ALA A 52 37.45 17.36 18.44
CA ALA A 52 37.00 17.33 19.85
C ALA A 52 35.75 18.20 20.15
N GLY A 53 35.36 19.09 19.21
CA GLY A 53 34.15 19.92 19.33
C GLY A 53 32.99 19.56 18.39
N VAL A 54 33.14 18.55 17.55
CA VAL A 54 32.14 18.22 16.54
C VAL A 54 31.33 16.98 16.98
N ASP A 55 30.03 17.15 17.17
CA ASP A 55 29.15 16.01 17.43
C ASP A 55 29.10 15.10 16.19
N LEU A 56 29.77 13.95 16.29
CA LEU A 56 29.86 12.95 15.22
C LEU A 56 28.48 12.50 14.72
N ARG A 57 27.45 12.58 15.56
CA ARG A 57 26.07 12.29 15.19
C ARG A 57 25.52 13.31 14.20
N LEU A 58 25.83 14.59 14.39
CA LEU A 58 25.42 15.66 13.47
C LEU A 58 26.12 15.54 12.10
N VAL A 59 27.36 15.13 12.08
CA VAL A 59 28.11 14.90 10.82
C VAL A 59 27.52 13.71 10.07
N LEU A 60 27.20 12.61 10.75
CA LEU A 60 26.58 11.44 10.14
C LEU A 60 25.17 11.73 9.63
N VAL A 61 24.38 12.51 10.36
CA VAL A 61 23.04 12.95 9.91
C VAL A 61 23.15 13.89 8.71
N ALA A 62 24.08 14.85 8.72
CA ALA A 62 24.32 15.75 7.58
C ALA A 62 24.78 14.98 6.33
N PHE A 63 25.63 13.97 6.51
CA PHE A 63 26.10 13.12 5.41
C PHE A 63 24.99 12.23 4.86
N GLY A 64 24.18 11.62 5.73
CA GLY A 64 23.00 10.82 5.36
C GLY A 64 21.98 11.65 4.59
N THR A 65 21.66 12.85 5.06
CA THR A 65 20.74 13.78 4.38
C THR A 65 21.31 14.25 3.02
N ALA A 66 22.58 14.51 2.91
CA ALA A 66 23.22 14.89 1.64
C ALA A 66 23.14 13.75 0.60
N ILE A 67 23.29 12.49 1.01
CA ILE A 67 23.16 11.32 0.13
C ILE A 67 21.71 11.18 -0.36
N VAL A 68 20.72 11.29 0.54
CA VAL A 68 19.30 11.21 0.18
C VAL A 68 18.90 12.33 -0.78
N VAL A 69 19.28 13.58 -0.49
CA VAL A 69 18.99 14.72 -1.36
C VAL A 69 19.68 14.57 -2.73
N SER A 70 20.93 14.10 -2.77
CA SER A 70 21.64 13.85 -4.03
C SER A 70 20.98 12.74 -4.85
N SER A 71 20.48 11.67 -4.21
CA SER A 71 19.77 10.59 -4.87
C SER A 71 18.44 11.07 -5.47
N ILE A 72 17.68 11.89 -4.74
CA ILE A 72 16.41 12.49 -5.22
C ILE A 72 16.69 13.42 -6.42
N LEU A 73 17.71 14.25 -6.35
CA LEU A 73 18.08 15.16 -7.46
C LEU A 73 18.56 14.41 -8.71
N LEU A 74 19.25 13.28 -8.55
CA LEU A 74 19.67 12.43 -9.66
C LEU A 74 18.48 11.72 -10.29
N GLN A 75 17.55 11.23 -9.49
CA GLN A 75 16.29 10.64 -9.98
C GLN A 75 15.46 11.68 -10.76
N GLN A 76 15.28 12.88 -10.24
CA GLN A 76 14.56 13.94 -10.94
C GLN A 76 15.23 14.32 -12.28
N ARG A 77 16.57 14.32 -12.34
CA ARG A 77 17.31 14.55 -13.60
C ARG A 77 17.15 13.40 -14.59
N ALA A 78 17.12 12.16 -14.13
CA ALA A 78 16.88 10.99 -14.97
C ALA A 78 15.49 11.00 -15.57
N VAL A 79 14.46 11.28 -14.76
CA VAL A 79 13.05 11.41 -15.23
C VAL A 79 12.89 12.54 -16.23
N ARG A 80 13.51 13.71 -15.99
CA ARG A 80 13.49 14.82 -16.96
C ARG A 80 14.21 14.47 -18.27
N ARG A 81 15.30 13.71 -18.24
CA ARG A 81 16.01 13.27 -19.46
C ARG A 81 15.16 12.27 -20.26
N LEU A 82 14.45 11.35 -19.59
CA LEU A 82 13.53 10.41 -20.24
C LEU A 82 12.32 11.15 -20.87
N ALA A 83 11.77 12.13 -20.18
CA ALA A 83 10.69 12.97 -20.73
C ALA A 83 11.12 13.77 -21.97
N ILE A 84 12.33 14.33 -21.98
CA ILE A 84 12.89 15.07 -23.14
C ILE A 84 13.19 14.10 -24.30
N ALA A 85 13.70 12.89 -24.01
CA ALA A 85 13.95 11.87 -25.04
C ALA A 85 12.65 11.35 -25.67
N GLY A 86 11.59 11.17 -24.86
CA GLY A 86 10.25 10.82 -25.35
C GLY A 86 9.64 11.89 -26.26
N ALA A 87 9.80 13.17 -25.90
CA ALA A 87 9.34 14.30 -26.71
C ALA A 87 10.13 14.46 -28.03
N ALA A 88 11.41 14.13 -28.03
CA ALA A 88 12.22 14.18 -29.25
C ALA A 88 11.89 13.06 -30.24
N SER A 89 11.48 11.88 -29.75
CA SER A 89 11.07 10.75 -30.60
C SER A 89 9.72 10.96 -31.30
N SER A 90 8.86 11.81 -30.74
CA SER A 90 7.55 12.15 -31.34
C SER A 90 7.62 13.21 -32.46
N LEU A 91 8.75 13.92 -32.60
CA LEU A 91 8.93 14.96 -33.60
C LEU A 91 9.62 14.49 -34.90
N THR A 92 10.09 13.22 -34.98
CA THR A 92 10.80 12.68 -36.14
C THR A 92 9.98 11.70 -36.99
N ALA A 93 8.67 11.56 -36.75
CA ALA A 93 7.81 10.59 -37.42
C ALA A 93 6.88 11.22 -38.49
N THR A 94 7.27 12.35 -39.12
CA THR A 94 6.58 12.85 -40.28
C THR A 94 7.58 13.13 -41.40
N ASP A 95 7.37 12.47 -42.51
CA ASP A 95 7.94 12.59 -43.85
C ASP A 95 8.98 11.54 -44.27
N ARG A 96 8.42 10.51 -44.98
CA ARG A 96 8.96 10.01 -46.27
C ARG A 96 8.00 8.99 -46.90
N PRO A 97 7.53 9.23 -48.15
CA PRO A 97 6.78 8.23 -48.88
C PRO A 97 7.70 7.34 -49.76
N GLY A 98 7.36 6.10 -49.85
CA GLY A 98 7.65 5.24 -51.01
C GLY A 98 8.86 4.36 -50.97
N ALA A 99 8.62 3.05 -50.76
CA ALA A 99 9.14 1.96 -51.60
C ALA A 99 8.57 0.61 -51.13
N ALA A 100 7.83 -0.02 -52.04
CA ALA A 100 7.34 -1.38 -51.88
C ALA A 100 8.47 -2.37 -52.14
N ALA A 101 8.60 -3.43 -51.32
CA ALA A 101 9.12 -4.75 -51.71
C ALA A 101 8.73 -5.80 -50.66
N GLU A 102 8.15 -6.89 -51.14
CA GLU A 102 7.68 -8.08 -50.46
C GLU A 102 8.77 -8.82 -49.69
N ALA A 103 8.42 -9.30 -48.49
CA ALA A 103 8.91 -10.58 -47.99
C ALA A 103 7.95 -11.13 -46.92
N LYS A 104 7.24 -12.20 -47.25
CA LYS A 104 6.44 -13.00 -46.32
C LYS A 104 7.35 -13.77 -45.37
N ALA A 105 7.17 -13.57 -44.08
CA ALA A 105 7.45 -14.59 -43.06
C ALA A 105 6.35 -14.46 -41.98
N PRO A 106 5.86 -15.58 -41.39
CA PRO A 106 4.71 -15.52 -40.49
C PRO A 106 5.11 -14.86 -39.19
N ALA A 107 4.43 -13.74 -38.89
CA ALA A 107 4.52 -13.10 -37.58
C ALA A 107 3.97 -14.08 -36.52
N GLN A 108 4.83 -14.57 -35.65
CA GLN A 108 4.42 -15.14 -34.40
C GLN A 108 3.66 -14.03 -33.63
N VAL A 109 2.41 -14.33 -33.36
CA VAL A 109 1.60 -13.53 -32.43
C VAL A 109 2.29 -13.61 -31.08
N VAL A 110 3.10 -12.60 -30.77
CA VAL A 110 3.56 -12.36 -29.40
C VAL A 110 2.30 -12.04 -28.61
N ASN A 111 1.86 -12.98 -27.78
CA ASN A 111 0.80 -12.77 -26.82
C ASN A 111 1.13 -11.47 -26.07
N ALA A 112 0.29 -10.44 -26.28
CA ALA A 112 0.33 -9.21 -25.50
C ALA A 112 0.23 -9.62 -24.03
N GLY A 113 1.31 -9.40 -23.28
CA GLY A 113 1.37 -9.72 -21.85
C GLY A 113 0.27 -8.99 -21.07
N PRO A 114 0.09 -9.32 -19.79
CA PRO A 114 -1.03 -8.85 -18.94
C PRO A 114 -1.23 -7.34 -18.86
N THR A 115 -0.29 -6.55 -19.37
CA THR A 115 -0.33 -5.07 -19.37
C THR A 115 -1.40 -4.47 -20.28
N SER A 116 -1.77 -5.13 -21.39
CA SER A 116 -2.77 -4.59 -22.34
C SER A 116 -4.20 -4.74 -21.82
N GLN A 117 -4.50 -5.77 -21.04
CA GLN A 117 -5.87 -6.00 -20.51
C GLN A 117 -6.25 -5.07 -19.36
N LEU A 118 -5.27 -4.40 -18.72
CA LEU A 118 -5.50 -3.48 -17.59
C LEU A 118 -5.99 -2.10 -18.04
N LEU A 119 -5.71 -1.70 -19.28
CA LEU A 119 -6.10 -0.39 -19.83
C LEU A 119 -7.59 -0.30 -20.18
N ASP A 120 -8.28 -1.43 -20.33
CA ASP A 120 -9.71 -1.48 -20.69
C ASP A 120 -10.67 -1.55 -19.49
N ARG A 121 -10.15 -1.81 -18.27
CA ARG A 121 -11.01 -1.88 -17.07
C ARG A 121 -11.40 -0.49 -16.59
N PRO A 122 -12.63 -0.30 -16.08
CA PRO A 122 -12.98 0.90 -15.34
C PRO A 122 -12.03 1.11 -14.16
N SER A 123 -11.44 2.29 -14.06
CA SER A 123 -10.52 2.67 -12.98
C SER A 123 -11.17 3.70 -12.08
N ILE A 124 -11.08 3.49 -10.75
CA ILE A 124 -11.82 4.25 -9.76
C ILE A 124 -10.97 4.58 -8.54
N ALA A 125 -11.17 5.78 -7.99
CA ALA A 125 -10.69 6.17 -6.67
C ALA A 125 -11.89 6.51 -5.79
N VAL A 126 -11.92 6.01 -4.56
CA VAL A 126 -12.88 6.44 -3.54
C VAL A 126 -12.19 7.48 -2.67
N LEU A 127 -12.63 8.70 -2.74
CA LEU A 127 -12.10 9.81 -1.97
C LEU A 127 -12.63 9.77 -0.52
N PRO A 128 -11.86 10.24 0.47
CA PRO A 128 -12.31 10.26 1.85
C PRO A 128 -13.64 10.99 2.01
N PHE A 129 -14.63 10.33 2.60
CA PHE A 129 -15.93 10.92 2.86
C PHE A 129 -15.81 11.97 3.95
N LYS A 130 -16.45 13.13 3.72
CA LYS A 130 -16.41 14.23 4.67
C LYS A 130 -17.24 13.93 5.93
N ASN A 131 -16.66 14.11 7.10
CA ASN A 131 -17.42 14.10 8.34
C ASN A 131 -18.29 15.37 8.43
N MET A 132 -19.60 15.19 8.40
CA MET A 132 -20.60 16.26 8.55
C MET A 132 -21.31 16.18 9.91
N SER A 133 -20.80 15.38 10.85
CA SER A 133 -21.27 15.31 12.22
C SER A 133 -20.83 16.55 13.00
N GLU A 134 -21.56 16.89 14.06
CA GLU A 134 -21.18 18.01 14.97
C GLU A 134 -19.93 17.67 15.79
N ASP A 135 -19.71 16.37 16.04
CA ASP A 135 -18.56 15.86 16.76
C ASP A 135 -17.41 15.54 15.77
N THR A 136 -16.33 16.30 15.85
CA THR A 136 -15.11 16.07 15.08
C THR A 136 -14.43 14.75 15.44
N GLY A 137 -14.64 14.21 16.65
CA GLY A 137 -14.16 12.90 17.07
C GLY A 137 -14.77 11.72 16.28
N GLN A 138 -15.77 11.96 15.39
CA GLN A 138 -16.36 10.95 14.50
C GLN A 138 -15.63 10.80 13.15
N GLU A 139 -14.46 11.42 12.98
CA GLU A 139 -13.66 11.35 11.76
C GLU A 139 -13.31 9.89 11.40
N TYR A 140 -12.88 9.10 12.40
CA TYR A 140 -12.57 7.67 12.23
C TYR A 140 -13.72 6.88 11.60
N PHE A 141 -14.97 7.28 11.86
CA PHE A 141 -16.15 6.61 11.35
C PHE A 141 -16.36 6.90 9.85
N SER A 142 -16.20 8.16 9.43
CA SER A 142 -16.27 8.54 8.01
C SER A 142 -15.13 7.92 7.21
N ASP A 143 -13.94 7.91 7.77
CA ASP A 143 -12.75 7.25 7.21
C ASP A 143 -12.96 5.74 7.10
N GLY A 144 -13.57 5.15 8.13
CA GLY A 144 -13.89 3.72 8.18
C GLY A 144 -14.84 3.31 7.06
N ILE A 145 -15.96 4.02 6.88
CA ILE A 145 -16.92 3.77 5.78
C ILE A 145 -16.24 3.89 4.41
N THR A 146 -15.42 4.93 4.23
CA THR A 146 -14.68 5.12 2.97
C THR A 146 -13.81 3.91 2.66
N GLU A 147 -13.11 3.43 3.67
CA GLU A 147 -12.20 2.30 3.52
C GLU A 147 -12.92 0.99 3.30
N ASP A 148 -14.05 0.75 3.97
CA ASP A 148 -14.84 -0.44 3.77
C ASP A 148 -15.35 -0.50 2.32
N ILE A 149 -15.80 0.63 1.75
CA ILE A 149 -16.15 0.74 0.32
C ILE A 149 -14.93 0.45 -0.58
N ILE A 150 -13.73 0.96 -0.27
CA ILE A 150 -12.51 0.64 -1.01
C ILE A 150 -12.21 -0.86 -0.94
N THR A 151 -12.37 -1.46 0.24
CA THR A 151 -12.12 -2.88 0.49
C THR A 151 -13.08 -3.73 -0.34
N ASP A 152 -14.35 -3.41 -0.36
CA ASP A 152 -15.37 -4.14 -1.13
C ASP A 152 -15.15 -4.00 -2.63
N LEU A 153 -14.94 -2.80 -3.14
CA LEU A 153 -14.61 -2.58 -4.55
C LEU A 153 -13.32 -3.31 -4.94
N SER A 154 -12.36 -3.46 -4.02
CA SER A 154 -11.10 -4.15 -4.26
C SER A 154 -11.26 -5.66 -4.46
N LYS A 155 -12.39 -6.25 -4.04
CA LYS A 155 -12.75 -7.64 -4.31
C LYS A 155 -13.19 -7.86 -5.77
N VAL A 156 -13.58 -6.80 -6.49
CA VAL A 156 -14.11 -6.86 -7.86
C VAL A 156 -12.95 -6.88 -8.87
N SER A 157 -12.77 -8.01 -9.54
CA SER A 157 -11.68 -8.22 -10.51
C SER A 157 -11.83 -7.37 -11.78
N GLY A 158 -13.06 -7.03 -12.15
CA GLY A 158 -13.38 -6.18 -13.31
C GLY A 158 -13.04 -4.69 -13.12
N LEU A 159 -12.67 -4.26 -11.91
CA LEU A 159 -12.28 -2.89 -11.59
C LEU A 159 -10.76 -2.76 -11.42
N PHE A 160 -10.27 -1.55 -11.57
CA PHE A 160 -8.97 -1.09 -11.09
C PHE A 160 -9.23 -0.06 -9.99
N VAL A 161 -8.95 -0.43 -8.75
CA VAL A 161 -9.27 0.39 -7.57
C VAL A 161 -8.00 0.96 -6.97
N ILE A 162 -7.95 2.28 -6.82
CA ILE A 162 -6.84 2.96 -6.14
C ILE A 162 -6.90 2.63 -4.65
N ALA A 163 -5.75 2.29 -4.11
CA ALA A 163 -5.62 1.95 -2.69
C ALA A 163 -5.93 3.15 -1.78
N ARG A 164 -6.35 2.83 -0.55
CA ARG A 164 -6.67 3.81 0.49
C ARG A 164 -5.55 4.82 0.71
N THR A 165 -4.31 4.37 0.85
CA THR A 165 -3.16 5.24 1.16
C THR A 165 -3.06 6.39 0.17
N THR A 166 -3.17 6.10 -1.12
CA THR A 166 -3.18 7.13 -2.17
C THR A 166 -4.44 7.98 -2.14
N SER A 167 -5.63 7.39 -1.99
CA SER A 167 -6.89 8.15 -1.94
C SER A 167 -6.88 9.16 -0.79
N PHE A 168 -6.37 8.77 0.37
CA PHE A 168 -6.33 9.62 1.57
C PHE A 168 -5.28 10.75 1.53
N VAL A 169 -4.36 10.75 0.56
CA VAL A 169 -3.50 11.91 0.29
C VAL A 169 -4.32 13.14 -0.10
N TYR A 170 -5.53 12.92 -0.63
CA TYR A 170 -6.45 14.00 -1.06
C TYR A 170 -7.43 14.46 0.02
N LYS A 171 -7.36 13.89 1.23
CA LYS A 171 -8.17 14.36 2.37
C LYS A 171 -7.88 15.83 2.64
N ASP A 172 -8.94 16.62 2.79
CA ASP A 172 -8.89 18.07 3.06
C ASP A 172 -8.19 18.94 2.01
N LYS A 173 -7.86 18.38 0.84
CA LYS A 173 -7.33 19.17 -0.27
C LYS A 173 -8.44 19.87 -1.01
N ALA A 174 -8.26 21.17 -1.29
CA ALA A 174 -9.17 21.99 -2.11
C ALA A 174 -8.91 21.76 -3.61
N LEU A 175 -8.98 20.51 -4.07
CA LEU A 175 -8.83 20.13 -5.48
C LEU A 175 -10.18 19.67 -6.03
N GLY A 176 -10.45 19.97 -7.31
CA GLY A 176 -11.60 19.44 -8.01
C GLY A 176 -11.44 17.93 -8.29
N VAL A 177 -12.56 17.19 -8.25
CA VAL A 177 -12.55 15.73 -8.48
C VAL A 177 -11.92 15.37 -9.83
N SER A 178 -12.19 16.16 -10.89
CA SER A 178 -11.59 15.94 -12.22
C SER A 178 -10.06 16.12 -12.21
N ASP A 179 -9.54 17.03 -11.39
CA ASP A 179 -8.10 17.22 -11.27
C ASP A 179 -7.46 16.03 -10.53
N ILE A 180 -8.12 15.55 -9.48
CA ILE A 180 -7.71 14.34 -8.73
C ILE A 180 -7.70 13.11 -9.66
N CYS A 181 -8.77 12.90 -10.43
CA CYS A 181 -8.85 11.81 -11.40
C CYS A 181 -7.71 11.86 -12.43
N ARG A 182 -7.36 13.06 -12.91
CA ARG A 182 -6.26 13.26 -13.86
C ARG A 182 -4.91 12.97 -13.21
N GLU A 183 -4.70 13.41 -11.98
CA GLU A 183 -3.45 13.19 -11.22
C GLU A 183 -3.25 11.71 -10.92
N LEU A 184 -4.31 11.00 -10.55
CA LEU A 184 -4.29 9.56 -10.27
C LEU A 184 -4.34 8.68 -11.53
N GLY A 185 -4.69 9.23 -12.69
CA GLY A 185 -4.86 8.48 -13.93
C GLY A 185 -6.07 7.54 -13.90
N VAL A 186 -7.12 7.88 -13.13
CA VAL A 186 -8.36 7.10 -13.05
C VAL A 186 -9.49 7.76 -13.84
N LYS A 187 -10.43 6.93 -14.32
CA LYS A 187 -11.59 7.40 -15.09
C LYS A 187 -12.70 7.93 -14.18
N PHE A 188 -12.85 7.34 -13.00
CA PHE A 188 -13.97 7.64 -12.11
C PHE A 188 -13.51 7.92 -10.70
N ALA A 189 -14.29 8.72 -9.97
CA ALA A 189 -14.12 8.90 -8.55
C ALA A 189 -15.44 8.80 -7.80
N VAL A 190 -15.41 8.28 -6.59
CA VAL A 190 -16.51 8.36 -5.63
C VAL A 190 -16.15 9.40 -4.60
N GLU A 191 -17.06 10.30 -4.30
CA GLU A 191 -16.97 11.20 -3.15
C GLU A 191 -18.25 11.14 -2.34
N GLY A 192 -18.19 11.55 -1.09
CA GLY A 192 -19.35 11.50 -0.22
C GLY A 192 -19.18 12.24 1.08
N SER A 193 -20.19 12.08 1.92
CA SER A 193 -20.18 12.60 3.29
C SER A 193 -20.94 11.67 4.22
N VAL A 194 -20.55 11.67 5.49
CA VAL A 194 -21.19 10.92 6.56
C VAL A 194 -21.57 11.88 7.67
N ARG A 195 -22.80 11.78 8.15
CA ARG A 195 -23.29 12.52 9.32
C ARG A 195 -23.92 11.54 10.30
N LYS A 196 -23.34 11.41 11.48
CA LYS A 196 -23.84 10.59 12.58
C LYS A 196 -24.46 11.48 13.65
N VAL A 197 -25.70 11.19 14.05
CA VAL A 197 -26.38 11.90 15.13
C VAL A 197 -27.13 10.86 15.98
N GLY A 198 -26.64 10.60 17.19
CA GLY A 198 -27.18 9.56 18.06
C GLY A 198 -27.12 8.18 17.35
N ASN A 199 -28.27 7.51 17.20
CA ASN A 199 -28.40 6.22 16.54
C ASN A 199 -28.77 6.33 15.03
N ARG A 200 -28.68 7.52 14.45
CA ARG A 200 -28.97 7.75 13.03
C ARG A 200 -27.70 8.09 12.26
N VAL A 201 -27.61 7.54 11.06
CA VAL A 201 -26.55 7.88 10.13
C VAL A 201 -27.16 8.34 8.80
N ARG A 202 -26.57 9.41 8.25
CA ARG A 202 -26.82 9.84 6.90
C ARG A 202 -25.54 9.70 6.10
N VAL A 203 -25.57 8.92 5.03
CA VAL A 203 -24.49 8.78 4.07
C VAL A 203 -24.97 9.37 2.75
N THR A 204 -24.16 10.23 2.16
CA THR A 204 -24.34 10.70 0.78
C THR A 204 -23.17 10.19 -0.02
N ALA A 205 -23.40 9.58 -1.15
CA ALA A 205 -22.36 9.09 -2.05
C ALA A 205 -22.69 9.46 -3.48
N GLN A 206 -21.68 9.78 -4.28
CA GLN A 206 -21.83 10.10 -5.70
C GLN A 206 -20.63 9.58 -6.50
N LEU A 207 -20.93 9.05 -7.69
CA LEU A 207 -19.96 8.57 -8.65
C LEU A 207 -19.82 9.63 -9.77
N ILE A 208 -18.59 10.05 -10.03
CA ILE A 208 -18.25 11.14 -10.94
C ILE A 208 -17.37 10.61 -12.07
N ASP A 209 -17.70 10.96 -13.30
CA ASP A 209 -16.80 10.83 -14.46
C ASP A 209 -15.71 11.90 -14.36
N GLY A 210 -14.47 11.48 -14.16
CA GLY A 210 -13.31 12.37 -14.00
C GLY A 210 -13.02 13.22 -15.23
N ALA A 211 -13.35 12.74 -16.44
CA ALA A 211 -13.07 13.47 -17.68
C ALA A 211 -14.01 14.66 -17.87
N HIS A 212 -15.27 14.52 -17.49
CA HIS A 212 -16.32 15.51 -17.76
C HIS A 212 -16.86 16.18 -16.48
N GLY A 213 -16.53 15.68 -15.31
CA GLY A 213 -17.09 16.11 -14.04
C GLY A 213 -18.60 15.78 -13.90
N ALA A 214 -19.12 14.89 -14.74
CA ALA A 214 -20.51 14.51 -14.74
C ALA A 214 -20.81 13.50 -13.64
N HIS A 215 -21.91 13.71 -12.91
CA HIS A 215 -22.41 12.75 -11.94
C HIS A 215 -23.12 11.62 -12.68
N LEU A 216 -22.54 10.41 -12.61
CA LEU A 216 -23.14 9.19 -13.16
C LEU A 216 -24.21 8.62 -12.25
N TRP A 217 -24.03 8.83 -10.95
CA TRP A 217 -24.93 8.38 -9.90
C TRP A 217 -24.72 9.24 -8.65
N ALA A 218 -25.80 9.54 -7.93
CA ALA A 218 -25.76 10.22 -6.63
C ALA A 218 -26.99 9.80 -5.81
N GLU A 219 -26.74 9.32 -4.59
CA GLU A 219 -27.80 8.93 -3.67
C GLU A 219 -27.51 9.35 -2.23
N ARG A 220 -28.59 9.42 -1.45
CA ARG A 220 -28.56 9.72 -0.03
C ARG A 220 -29.30 8.63 0.75
N TYR A 221 -28.60 8.11 1.74
CA TYR A 221 -29.10 7.08 2.64
C TYR A 221 -29.31 7.67 4.03
N ASP A 222 -30.52 7.53 4.56
CA ASP A 222 -30.88 7.87 5.94
C ASP A 222 -31.30 6.56 6.62
N ARG A 223 -30.49 6.05 7.55
CA ARG A 223 -30.68 4.73 8.18
C ARG A 223 -30.39 4.80 9.68
N ASP A 224 -30.79 3.75 10.39
CA ASP A 224 -30.29 3.50 11.73
C ASP A 224 -28.82 3.04 11.66
N LEU A 225 -28.08 3.32 12.72
CA LEU A 225 -26.65 3.04 12.74
C LEU A 225 -26.34 1.54 12.66
N THR A 226 -27.26 0.70 13.13
CA THR A 226 -27.20 -0.77 13.01
C THR A 226 -27.22 -1.26 11.57
N ASP A 227 -27.80 -0.47 10.66
CA ASP A 227 -28.00 -0.84 9.27
C ASP A 227 -26.87 -0.31 8.37
N ILE A 228 -25.74 0.10 8.96
CA ILE A 228 -24.63 0.74 8.23
C ILE A 228 -24.02 -0.20 7.19
N PHE A 229 -23.94 -1.49 7.47
CA PHE A 229 -23.43 -2.48 6.55
C PHE A 229 -24.31 -2.59 5.29
N GLU A 230 -25.62 -2.55 5.44
CA GLU A 230 -26.54 -2.52 4.29
C GLU A 230 -26.32 -1.30 3.41
N VAL A 231 -25.97 -0.14 4.02
CA VAL A 231 -25.63 1.09 3.27
C VAL A 231 -24.34 0.91 2.48
N GLN A 232 -23.31 0.32 3.10
CA GLN A 232 -22.01 0.08 2.45
C GLN A 232 -22.20 -0.87 1.25
N ASP A 233 -22.91 -1.96 1.42
CA ASP A 233 -23.23 -2.93 0.38
C ASP A 233 -24.04 -2.29 -0.77
N GLU A 234 -25.04 -1.47 -0.43
CA GLU A 234 -25.85 -0.79 -1.43
C GLU A 234 -25.01 0.21 -2.24
N VAL A 235 -24.17 1.03 -1.59
CA VAL A 235 -23.26 1.97 -2.25
C VAL A 235 -22.32 1.22 -3.20
N THR A 236 -21.68 0.14 -2.73
CA THR A 236 -20.76 -0.67 -3.53
C THR A 236 -21.47 -1.27 -4.75
N ARG A 237 -22.66 -1.84 -4.56
CA ARG A 237 -23.46 -2.42 -5.64
C ARG A 237 -23.86 -1.35 -6.68
N ARG A 238 -24.30 -0.18 -6.25
CA ARG A 238 -24.65 0.93 -7.15
C ARG A 238 -23.48 1.42 -7.98
N ILE A 239 -22.27 1.47 -7.39
CA ILE A 239 -21.06 1.82 -8.13
C ILE A 239 -20.79 0.77 -9.23
N VAL A 240 -20.81 -0.50 -8.88
CA VAL A 240 -20.58 -1.62 -9.82
C VAL A 240 -21.60 -1.60 -10.96
N GLU A 241 -22.90 -1.40 -10.65
CA GLU A 241 -23.97 -1.28 -11.63
C GLU A 241 -23.77 -0.07 -12.56
N ALA A 242 -23.46 1.10 -12.01
CA ALA A 242 -23.25 2.32 -12.78
C ALA A 242 -22.05 2.21 -13.73
N LEU A 243 -21.02 1.48 -13.33
CA LEU A 243 -19.84 1.19 -14.15
C LEU A 243 -20.05 -0.01 -15.10
N LYS A 244 -21.20 -0.67 -15.06
CA LYS A 244 -21.56 -1.84 -15.89
C LYS A 244 -20.54 -2.97 -15.78
N VAL A 245 -19.97 -3.17 -14.60
CA VAL A 245 -19.04 -4.26 -14.34
C VAL A 245 -19.85 -5.52 -14.02
N GLN A 246 -19.52 -6.62 -14.67
CA GLN A 246 -20.11 -7.92 -14.38
C GLN A 246 -19.36 -8.58 -13.24
N LEU A 247 -20.10 -8.96 -12.21
CA LEU A 247 -19.60 -9.72 -11.08
C LEU A 247 -19.63 -11.22 -11.39
N THR A 248 -18.64 -11.93 -10.92
CA THR A 248 -18.71 -13.39 -10.84
C THR A 248 -19.59 -13.80 -9.65
N PRO A 249 -20.17 -15.01 -9.66
CA PRO A 249 -20.98 -15.49 -8.52
C PRO A 249 -20.22 -15.46 -7.19
N SER A 250 -18.90 -15.68 -7.21
CA SER A 250 -18.05 -15.59 -6.02
C SER A 250 -17.90 -14.15 -5.51
N GLU A 251 -17.71 -13.20 -6.41
CA GLU A 251 -17.62 -11.77 -6.06
C GLU A 251 -18.95 -11.25 -5.51
N GLU A 252 -20.06 -11.65 -6.13
CA GLU A 252 -21.40 -11.29 -5.66
C GLU A 252 -21.66 -11.82 -4.23
N ALA A 253 -21.31 -13.06 -3.95
CA ALA A 253 -21.43 -13.64 -2.61
C ALA A 253 -20.57 -12.91 -1.58
N GLN A 254 -19.33 -12.54 -1.92
CA GLN A 254 -18.40 -11.83 -1.03
C GLN A 254 -18.80 -10.37 -0.75
N LEU A 255 -19.55 -9.72 -1.65
CA LEU A 255 -20.05 -8.37 -1.44
C LEU A 255 -21.27 -8.30 -0.53
N ILE A 256 -21.95 -9.43 -0.31
CA ILE A 256 -23.16 -9.52 0.53
C ILE A 256 -22.81 -9.95 1.97
N GLU A 257 -21.62 -10.52 2.18
CA GLU A 257 -21.21 -11.04 3.48
C GLU A 257 -20.76 -9.90 4.40
N ALA A 258 -21.63 -9.48 5.32
CA ALA A 258 -21.29 -8.51 6.34
C ALA A 258 -20.19 -9.07 7.28
N PRO A 259 -19.18 -8.30 7.65
CA PRO A 259 -18.06 -8.77 8.47
C PRO A 259 -18.49 -9.17 9.89
N THR A 260 -19.54 -8.57 10.40
CA THR A 260 -20.14 -8.82 11.71
C THR A 260 -21.59 -8.31 11.74
N SER A 261 -22.43 -8.86 12.59
CA SER A 261 -23.74 -8.30 12.91
C SER A 261 -23.69 -7.34 14.14
N ASN A 262 -22.55 -7.25 14.81
CA ASN A 262 -22.39 -6.45 16.03
C ASN A 262 -21.76 -5.09 15.70
N PHE A 263 -22.60 -4.07 15.59
CA PHE A 263 -22.14 -2.71 15.31
C PHE A 263 -21.12 -2.19 16.32
N GLU A 264 -21.28 -2.48 17.65
CA GLU A 264 -20.33 -2.02 18.67
C GLU A 264 -18.94 -2.64 18.48
N ALA A 265 -18.88 -3.94 18.14
CA ALA A 265 -17.64 -4.61 17.81
C ALA A 265 -16.96 -3.99 16.58
N HIS A 266 -17.74 -3.63 15.57
CA HIS A 266 -17.24 -2.96 14.37
C HIS A 266 -16.73 -1.55 14.67
N ASP A 267 -17.47 -0.74 15.43
CA ASP A 267 -17.04 0.63 15.83
C ASP A 267 -15.71 0.59 16.59
N LEU A 268 -15.53 -0.38 17.49
CA LEU A 268 -14.28 -0.60 18.21
C LEU A 268 -13.14 -0.99 17.27
N PHE A 269 -13.41 -1.85 16.29
CA PHE A 269 -12.43 -2.21 15.28
C PHE A 269 -12.03 -1.01 14.42
N LEU A 270 -12.97 -0.17 13.97
CA LEU A 270 -12.67 1.04 13.20
C LEU A 270 -11.74 1.98 13.98
N ARG A 271 -12.01 2.20 15.27
CA ARG A 271 -11.14 3.00 16.14
C ARG A 271 -9.75 2.40 16.31
N ALA A 272 -9.68 1.08 16.52
CA ALA A 272 -8.41 0.39 16.62
C ALA A 272 -7.61 0.47 15.32
N ARG A 273 -8.29 0.35 14.17
CA ARG A 273 -7.70 0.44 12.84
C ARG A 273 -7.03 1.79 12.57
N GLU A 274 -7.56 2.88 13.14
CA GLU A 274 -6.92 4.21 13.09
C GLU A 274 -5.54 4.19 13.77
N PHE A 275 -5.44 3.60 14.97
CA PHE A 275 -4.15 3.43 15.65
C PHE A 275 -3.20 2.52 14.84
N LEU A 276 -3.70 1.41 14.27
CA LEU A 276 -2.90 0.47 13.48
C LEU A 276 -2.29 1.13 12.22
N ARG A 277 -2.84 2.24 11.75
CA ARG A 277 -2.39 2.99 10.56
C ARG A 277 -1.62 4.26 10.87
N GLY A 278 -1.66 4.69 12.10
CA GLY A 278 -0.91 5.86 12.55
C GLY A 278 0.58 5.71 12.27
N SER A 279 1.24 6.81 11.90
CA SER A 279 2.68 6.84 11.63
C SER A 279 3.54 6.78 12.89
N GLN A 280 2.95 6.92 14.05
CA GLN A 280 3.65 6.96 15.34
C GLN A 280 3.26 5.77 16.20
N TRP A 281 4.06 4.70 16.10
CA TRP A 281 3.95 3.54 16.96
C TRP A 281 4.73 3.77 18.25
N ASN A 282 4.00 3.76 19.36
CA ASN A 282 4.55 3.79 20.72
C ASN A 282 3.73 2.88 21.63
N ARG A 283 4.13 2.76 22.88
CA ARG A 283 3.45 1.91 23.86
C ARG A 283 1.98 2.29 24.03
N ASP A 284 1.68 3.57 24.12
CA ASP A 284 0.30 4.05 24.37
C ASP A 284 -0.62 3.71 23.19
N THR A 285 -0.15 3.90 21.95
CA THR A 285 -0.93 3.54 20.75
C THR A 285 -1.12 2.03 20.64
N PHE A 286 -0.12 1.23 21.01
CA PHE A 286 -0.23 -0.22 21.06
C PHE A 286 -1.27 -0.66 22.11
N ASP A 287 -1.16 -0.17 23.33
CA ASP A 287 -2.05 -0.53 24.46
C ASP A 287 -3.51 -0.16 24.12
N HIS A 288 -3.75 1.01 23.53
CA HIS A 288 -5.08 1.44 23.08
C HIS A 288 -5.64 0.54 21.98
N ALA A 289 -4.85 0.27 20.94
CA ALA A 289 -5.29 -0.60 19.84
C ALA A 289 -5.64 -2.00 20.35
N VAL A 290 -4.78 -2.59 21.16
CA VAL A 290 -5.00 -3.94 21.73
C VAL A 290 -6.24 -3.98 22.64
N ALA A 291 -6.46 -2.95 23.46
CA ALA A 291 -7.64 -2.89 24.32
C ALA A 291 -8.94 -2.84 23.52
N LEU A 292 -9.00 -2.00 22.48
CA LEU A 292 -10.17 -1.91 21.58
C LEU A 292 -10.43 -3.21 20.83
N LEU A 293 -9.38 -3.84 20.28
CA LEU A 293 -9.49 -5.08 19.53
C LEU A 293 -9.94 -6.25 20.41
N ARG A 294 -9.40 -6.37 21.62
CA ARG A 294 -9.82 -7.38 22.60
C ARG A 294 -11.29 -7.20 22.95
N ARG A 295 -11.72 -5.96 23.16
CA ARG A 295 -13.14 -5.67 23.47
C ARG A 295 -14.04 -6.03 22.28
N ALA A 296 -13.61 -5.77 21.03
CA ALA A 296 -14.35 -6.18 19.84
C ALA A 296 -14.51 -7.71 19.77
N VAL A 297 -13.44 -8.47 20.05
CA VAL A 297 -13.47 -9.94 20.14
C VAL A 297 -14.40 -10.45 21.24
N GLU A 298 -14.44 -9.77 22.39
CA GLU A 298 -15.38 -10.15 23.48
C GLU A 298 -16.85 -9.95 23.09
N LEU A 299 -17.14 -8.90 22.31
CA LEU A 299 -18.50 -8.60 21.83
C LEU A 299 -18.96 -9.50 20.69
N ASP A 300 -18.02 -9.88 19.82
CA ASP A 300 -18.27 -10.81 18.72
C ASP A 300 -17.04 -11.71 18.50
N PRO A 301 -17.04 -12.90 19.10
CA PRO A 301 -15.94 -13.86 18.99
C PRO A 301 -15.76 -14.47 17.59
N ASP A 302 -16.71 -14.29 16.68
CA ASP A 302 -16.63 -14.80 15.31
C ASP A 302 -16.20 -13.72 14.31
N TYR A 303 -16.05 -12.47 14.76
CA TYR A 303 -15.58 -11.36 13.94
C TYR A 303 -14.06 -11.48 13.68
N ALA A 304 -13.66 -11.79 12.44
CA ALA A 304 -12.28 -12.15 12.07
C ALA A 304 -11.29 -10.99 12.11
N GLU A 305 -11.70 -9.79 11.67
CA GLU A 305 -10.81 -8.64 11.50
C GLU A 305 -10.16 -8.14 12.79
N PRO A 306 -10.81 -8.14 13.96
CA PRO A 306 -10.15 -7.81 15.22
C PRO A 306 -9.01 -8.76 15.58
N TYR A 307 -9.11 -10.07 15.26
CA TYR A 307 -7.99 -10.99 15.45
C TYR A 307 -6.84 -10.67 14.51
N ALA A 308 -7.11 -10.34 13.25
CA ALA A 308 -6.08 -9.88 12.31
C ALA A 308 -5.44 -8.56 12.81
N GLY A 309 -6.25 -7.65 13.36
CA GLY A 309 -5.76 -6.42 14.00
C GLY A 309 -4.82 -6.69 15.17
N LEU A 310 -5.16 -7.63 16.06
CA LEU A 310 -4.30 -8.07 17.16
C LEU A 310 -2.98 -8.66 16.63
N ALA A 311 -3.04 -9.52 15.62
CA ALA A 311 -1.84 -10.06 15.00
C ALA A 311 -0.94 -8.96 14.44
N MET A 312 -1.50 -7.95 13.78
CA MET A 312 -0.76 -6.80 13.26
C MET A 312 -0.17 -5.95 14.40
N ALA A 313 -0.91 -5.71 15.47
CA ALA A 313 -0.42 -4.96 16.62
C ALA A 313 0.82 -5.63 17.25
N TYR A 314 0.75 -6.95 17.49
CA TYR A 314 1.90 -7.69 18.02
C TYR A 314 3.08 -7.79 17.04
N ASN A 315 2.81 -7.82 15.73
CA ASN A 315 3.86 -7.71 14.72
C ASN A 315 4.58 -6.35 14.78
N PHE A 316 3.85 -5.26 15.02
CA PHE A 316 4.44 -3.93 15.22
C PHE A 316 5.19 -3.81 16.56
N ASP A 317 4.67 -4.45 17.61
CA ASP A 317 5.39 -4.55 18.90
C ASP A 317 6.76 -5.20 18.71
N PHE A 318 6.82 -6.32 18.00
CA PHE A 318 8.07 -6.98 17.63
C PHE A 318 9.04 -6.07 16.87
N GLN A 319 8.54 -5.39 15.83
CA GLN A 319 9.37 -4.55 14.97
C GLN A 319 9.93 -3.32 15.69
N ASN A 320 9.15 -2.71 16.59
CA ASN A 320 9.46 -1.44 17.23
C ASN A 320 9.85 -1.59 18.70
N ARG A 321 9.77 -2.79 19.28
CA ARG A 321 10.04 -3.07 20.69
C ARG A 321 9.26 -2.14 21.63
N LEU A 322 7.95 -2.10 21.42
CA LEU A 322 7.07 -1.16 22.12
C LEU A 322 6.83 -1.57 23.57
N THR A 323 6.81 -2.89 23.82
CA THR A 323 6.52 -3.45 25.13
C THR A 323 7.59 -4.48 25.55
N ASP A 324 7.47 -4.97 26.81
CA ASP A 324 8.27 -6.09 27.31
C ASP A 324 7.52 -7.43 27.13
N THR A 325 6.58 -7.51 26.21
CA THR A 325 5.82 -8.72 25.93
C THR A 325 6.78 -9.84 25.53
N PRO A 326 6.79 -10.97 26.23
CA PRO A 326 7.57 -12.13 25.79
C PRO A 326 7.04 -12.64 24.45
N ASP A 327 7.96 -12.89 23.51
CA ASP A 327 7.70 -13.53 22.23
C ASP A 327 6.49 -12.93 21.45
N PRO A 328 6.47 -11.62 21.15
CA PRO A 328 5.32 -10.98 20.52
C PRO A 328 4.96 -11.60 19.16
N MET A 329 5.92 -12.24 18.47
CA MET A 329 5.63 -12.95 17.21
C MET A 329 4.82 -14.23 17.41
N ASP A 330 4.92 -14.91 18.54
CA ASP A 330 4.06 -16.07 18.87
C ASP A 330 2.60 -15.61 19.06
N HIS A 331 2.41 -14.46 19.72
CA HIS A 331 1.09 -13.83 19.81
C HIS A 331 0.55 -13.45 18.43
N ALA A 332 1.38 -12.82 17.58
CA ALA A 332 1.01 -12.46 16.22
C ALA A 332 0.60 -13.67 15.39
N ALA A 333 1.39 -14.74 15.42
CA ALA A 333 1.10 -15.99 14.69
C ALA A 333 -0.21 -16.65 15.16
N ARG A 334 -0.42 -16.72 16.47
CA ARG A 334 -1.66 -17.27 17.04
C ARG A 334 -2.89 -16.47 16.64
N PHE A 335 -2.84 -15.16 16.72
CA PHE A 335 -3.98 -14.31 16.33
C PHE A 335 -4.23 -14.32 14.82
N ALA A 336 -3.17 -14.40 14.00
CA ALA A 336 -3.32 -14.56 12.55
C ALA A 336 -4.01 -15.88 12.18
N ALA A 337 -3.67 -16.98 12.86
CA ALA A 337 -4.33 -18.27 12.67
C ALA A 337 -5.82 -18.21 13.06
N LEU A 338 -6.15 -17.59 14.22
CA LEU A 338 -7.54 -17.37 14.64
C LEU A 338 -8.32 -16.51 13.64
N ALA A 339 -7.69 -15.46 13.09
CA ALA A 339 -8.33 -14.61 12.07
C ALA A 339 -8.75 -15.44 10.84
N ILE A 340 -7.87 -16.32 10.34
CA ILE A 340 -8.20 -17.21 9.21
C ILE A 340 -9.26 -18.24 9.60
N GLU A 341 -9.20 -18.80 10.82
CA GLU A 341 -10.21 -19.75 11.31
C GLU A 341 -11.62 -19.12 11.34
N LYS A 342 -11.71 -17.88 11.85
CA LYS A 342 -12.98 -17.15 11.97
C LYS A 342 -13.49 -16.58 10.64
N GLY A 343 -12.58 -16.19 9.73
CA GLY A 343 -12.94 -15.60 8.44
C GLY A 343 -12.06 -16.10 7.29
N PRO A 344 -12.27 -17.35 6.80
CA PRO A 344 -11.45 -17.88 5.70
C PRO A 344 -11.70 -17.19 4.34
N SER A 345 -12.75 -16.38 4.24
CA SER A 345 -13.07 -15.52 3.09
C SER A 345 -12.60 -14.06 3.27
N VAL A 346 -12.02 -13.71 4.42
CA VAL A 346 -11.58 -12.33 4.73
C VAL A 346 -10.17 -12.05 4.20
N PRO A 347 -10.00 -11.18 3.19
CA PRO A 347 -8.68 -10.90 2.60
C PRO A 347 -7.67 -10.36 3.62
N TYR A 348 -8.12 -9.54 4.57
CA TYR A 348 -7.27 -8.94 5.59
C TYR A 348 -6.67 -9.99 6.54
N ALA A 349 -7.39 -11.06 6.87
CA ALA A 349 -6.87 -12.16 7.70
C ALA A 349 -5.68 -12.87 7.03
N HIS A 350 -5.82 -13.21 5.75
CA HIS A 350 -4.75 -13.82 4.95
C HIS A 350 -3.57 -12.88 4.75
N PHE A 351 -3.84 -11.59 4.48
CA PHE A 351 -2.78 -10.60 4.35
C PHE A 351 -1.93 -10.48 5.60
N VAL A 352 -2.56 -10.39 6.77
CA VAL A 352 -1.83 -10.29 8.05
C VAL A 352 -1.05 -11.57 8.35
N ALA A 353 -1.62 -12.73 8.05
CA ALA A 353 -0.89 -14.01 8.17
C ALA A 353 0.35 -14.04 7.26
N ALA A 354 0.25 -13.52 6.04
CA ALA A 354 1.40 -13.39 5.15
C ALA A 354 2.49 -12.47 5.73
N VAL A 355 2.09 -11.32 6.29
CA VAL A 355 3.02 -10.39 6.95
C VAL A 355 3.73 -11.07 8.13
N VAL A 356 3.00 -11.75 8.99
CA VAL A 356 3.56 -12.51 10.11
C VAL A 356 4.52 -13.60 9.62
N ALA A 357 4.16 -14.33 8.55
CA ALA A 357 4.98 -15.37 7.95
C ALA A 357 6.32 -14.82 7.40
N ILE A 358 6.37 -13.60 6.88
CA ILE A 358 7.61 -12.92 6.49
C ILE A 358 8.57 -12.78 7.68
N TRP A 359 8.06 -12.29 8.82
CA TRP A 359 8.88 -12.03 10.00
C TRP A 359 9.29 -13.31 10.75
N THR A 360 8.48 -14.37 10.67
CA THR A 360 8.82 -15.70 11.19
C THR A 360 9.65 -16.53 10.19
N ARG A 361 10.07 -15.96 9.06
CA ARG A 361 10.85 -16.59 8.00
C ARG A 361 10.19 -17.80 7.33
N ASN A 362 8.88 -17.93 7.42
CA ASN A 362 8.11 -18.93 6.69
C ASN A 362 7.66 -18.35 5.33
N LEU A 363 8.62 -18.26 4.39
CA LEU A 363 8.41 -17.56 3.12
C LEU A 363 7.44 -18.29 2.20
N ASP A 364 7.33 -19.61 2.28
CA ASP A 364 6.37 -20.39 1.51
C ASP A 364 4.94 -20.09 1.96
N GLN A 365 4.70 -20.06 3.29
CA GLN A 365 3.42 -19.63 3.83
C GLN A 365 3.11 -18.18 3.45
N ALA A 366 4.08 -17.27 3.51
CA ALA A 366 3.88 -15.87 3.10
C ALA A 366 3.39 -15.77 1.64
N LYS A 367 3.97 -16.57 0.73
CA LYS A 367 3.55 -16.65 -0.67
C LYS A 367 2.13 -17.20 -0.80
N GLN A 368 1.84 -18.29 -0.12
CA GLN A 368 0.51 -18.92 -0.14
C GLN A 368 -0.57 -17.96 0.37
N GLU A 369 -0.35 -17.31 1.49
CA GLU A 369 -1.32 -16.40 2.09
C GLU A 369 -1.50 -15.11 1.26
N THR A 370 -0.44 -14.60 0.62
CA THR A 370 -0.59 -13.48 -0.34
C THR A 370 -1.36 -13.91 -1.59
N GLU A 371 -1.15 -15.12 -2.12
CA GLU A 371 -1.95 -15.66 -3.23
C GLU A 371 -3.42 -15.76 -2.84
N ARG A 372 -3.72 -16.24 -1.63
CA ARG A 372 -5.09 -16.31 -1.14
C ARG A 372 -5.71 -14.94 -0.99
N THR A 373 -4.97 -13.96 -0.44
CA THR A 373 -5.41 -12.56 -0.35
C THR A 373 -5.76 -12.01 -1.73
N LEU A 374 -4.91 -12.21 -2.73
CA LEU A 374 -5.11 -11.68 -4.09
C LEU A 374 -6.20 -12.42 -4.87
N ALA A 375 -6.45 -13.69 -4.55
CA ALA A 375 -7.61 -14.42 -5.09
C ALA A 375 -8.94 -13.86 -4.55
N LEU A 376 -8.98 -13.45 -3.27
CA LEU A 376 -10.16 -12.86 -2.62
C LEU A 376 -10.31 -11.36 -2.94
N SER A 377 -9.19 -10.65 -3.15
CA SER A 377 -9.19 -9.20 -3.37
C SER A 377 -8.08 -8.81 -4.37
N PRO A 378 -8.37 -8.87 -5.69
CA PRO A 378 -7.38 -8.65 -6.75
C PRO A 378 -6.77 -7.24 -6.80
N ASN A 379 -7.35 -6.27 -6.12
CA ASN A 379 -6.87 -4.90 -6.04
C ASN A 379 -6.23 -4.55 -4.68
N TYR A 380 -5.93 -5.55 -3.84
CA TYR A 380 -5.33 -5.33 -2.52
C TYR A 380 -3.83 -5.02 -2.65
N ALA A 381 -3.49 -3.75 -2.82
CA ALA A 381 -2.12 -3.28 -3.07
C ALA A 381 -1.07 -3.79 -2.07
N PRO A 382 -1.32 -3.79 -0.73
CA PRO A 382 -0.33 -4.27 0.24
C PRO A 382 0.08 -5.74 0.04
N ALA A 383 -0.84 -6.62 -0.43
CA ALA A 383 -0.51 -8.01 -0.66
C ALA A 383 0.48 -8.20 -1.82
N TYR A 384 0.39 -7.37 -2.86
CA TYR A 384 1.40 -7.36 -3.92
C TYR A 384 2.77 -6.95 -3.39
N GLY A 385 2.85 -5.93 -2.52
CA GLY A 385 4.10 -5.53 -1.87
C GLY A 385 4.68 -6.66 -1.02
N THR A 386 3.85 -7.31 -0.19
CA THR A 386 4.25 -8.44 0.65
C THR A 386 4.69 -9.64 -0.17
N ARG A 387 4.02 -9.94 -1.30
CA ARG A 387 4.45 -11.01 -2.22
C ARG A 387 5.82 -10.69 -2.83
N GLY A 388 6.04 -9.46 -3.28
CA GLY A 388 7.34 -9.02 -3.76
C GLY A 388 8.44 -9.19 -2.72
N LEU A 389 8.15 -8.83 -1.46
CA LEU A 389 9.07 -8.98 -0.34
C LEU A 389 9.40 -10.47 -0.07
N ALA A 390 8.39 -11.37 -0.13
CA ALA A 390 8.59 -12.80 -0.01
C ALA A 390 9.52 -13.35 -1.10
N GLU A 391 9.38 -12.89 -2.35
CA GLU A 391 10.29 -13.28 -3.44
C GLU A 391 11.72 -12.80 -3.21
N ILE A 392 11.90 -11.55 -2.76
CA ILE A 392 13.23 -10.99 -2.44
C ILE A 392 13.90 -11.83 -1.35
N TYR A 393 13.20 -12.11 -0.26
CA TYR A 393 13.75 -12.90 0.85
C TYR A 393 13.97 -14.38 0.51
N SER A 394 13.26 -14.90 -0.51
CA SER A 394 13.51 -16.22 -1.08
C SER A 394 14.72 -16.27 -2.04
N GLY A 395 15.41 -15.15 -2.25
CA GLY A 395 16.53 -15.07 -3.17
C GLY A 395 16.16 -14.88 -4.65
N ASN A 396 14.90 -14.54 -4.95
CA ASN A 396 14.36 -14.36 -6.31
C ASN A 396 13.98 -12.89 -6.59
N PRO A 397 14.89 -11.89 -6.49
CA PRO A 397 14.54 -10.48 -6.59
C PRO A 397 13.95 -10.08 -7.95
N LEU A 398 14.29 -10.78 -9.03
CA LEU A 398 13.71 -10.51 -10.35
C LEU A 398 12.24 -10.92 -10.43
N ALA A 399 11.84 -11.97 -9.72
CA ALA A 399 10.45 -12.39 -9.62
C ALA A 399 9.58 -11.41 -8.80
N ALA A 400 10.20 -10.57 -7.95
CA ALA A 400 9.50 -9.55 -7.18
C ALA A 400 9.03 -8.36 -8.02
N ILE A 401 9.73 -8.04 -9.13
CA ILE A 401 9.49 -6.83 -9.94
C ILE A 401 8.03 -6.68 -10.36
N PRO A 402 7.37 -7.66 -11.00
CA PRO A 402 5.99 -7.50 -11.45
C PRO A 402 4.99 -7.26 -10.30
N PHE A 403 5.25 -7.84 -9.13
CA PHE A 403 4.42 -7.63 -7.94
C PHE A 403 4.57 -6.21 -7.40
N ILE A 404 5.81 -5.73 -7.27
CA ILE A 404 6.09 -4.37 -6.80
C ILE A 404 5.53 -3.32 -7.77
N GLU A 405 5.72 -3.51 -9.08
CA GLU A 405 5.12 -2.63 -10.09
C GLU A 405 3.59 -2.61 -10.01
N ARG A 406 2.96 -3.75 -9.72
CA ARG A 406 1.51 -3.80 -9.54
C ARG A 406 1.08 -3.07 -8.26
N ALA A 407 1.80 -3.26 -7.14
CA ALA A 407 1.56 -2.52 -5.90
C ALA A 407 1.63 -1.00 -6.13
N MET A 408 2.69 -0.51 -6.78
CA MET A 408 2.89 0.91 -7.09
C MET A 408 1.83 1.48 -8.04
N ARG A 409 1.26 0.68 -8.92
CA ARG A 409 0.15 1.13 -9.78
C ARG A 409 -1.16 1.28 -9.00
N LEU A 410 -1.44 0.36 -8.07
CA LEU A 410 -2.64 0.42 -7.22
C LEU A 410 -2.50 1.46 -6.11
N ASP A 411 -1.28 1.69 -5.65
CA ASP A 411 -0.95 2.62 -4.57
C ASP A 411 0.25 3.49 -4.95
N PRO A 412 0.07 4.52 -5.79
CA PRO A 412 1.15 5.43 -6.19
C PRO A 412 1.79 6.23 -5.05
N ALA A 413 1.14 6.32 -3.89
CA ALA A 413 1.66 6.98 -2.70
C ALA A 413 2.43 6.04 -1.74
N PHE A 414 2.54 4.76 -2.12
CA PHE A 414 3.25 3.74 -1.35
C PHE A 414 4.75 4.01 -1.24
#